data_ce42f06963daecad2a569be7b2dd6b39
#
_entry.id   ce42f06963daecad2a569be7b2dd6b39
#
_cell.length_a   1.000
_cell.length_b   1.000
_cell.length_c   1.000
_cell.angle_alpha   90.00
_cell.angle_beta   90.00
_cell.angle_gamma   90.00
#
_symmetry.space_group_name_H-M   'P 1'
#
loop_
_entity.id
_entity.type
_entity.pdbx_description
1 polymer ?
#
loop_
_entity_poly.entity_id
_entity_poly.type
_entity_poly.pdbx_seq_one_letter_code
_entity_poly.pdbx_strand_id
1 'polypeptide(L)'
;MEEQYKFEIKDLDLFYGQYQALHKISMNIRANEITALIGPSGCGKSTFLKTLNRMNDLEEGVRIEGDVKLDGVDLYKEMDAIELRKRVGVVFQQPNPFPKRVYENVAYGPRINGVRRKSELDEIVERSLRQAAIWDELKDRLHKSALGLSGGQQQRPVSYTHLTLPTKR
;
A
#
# COMPACT_ATOMS: atom_id res chain seq x y z
N MET A 1 29.65 2.08 3.83
CA MET A 1 28.27 2.61 3.72
C MET A 1 27.45 1.85 4.75
N GLU A 2 26.85 2.54 5.71
CA GLU A 2 25.96 1.88 6.66
C GLU A 2 24.77 1.28 5.88
N GLU A 3 24.44 0.01 6.16
CA GLU A 3 23.27 -0.63 5.58
C GLU A 3 22.03 0.07 6.13
N GLN A 4 21.32 0.81 5.28
CA GLN A 4 20.09 1.49 5.66
C GLN A 4 18.91 0.53 5.50
N TYR A 5 18.39 0.03 6.61
CA TYR A 5 17.17 -0.74 6.63
C TYR A 5 15.94 0.17 6.61
N LYS A 6 14.98 -0.20 5.76
CA LYS A 6 13.67 0.48 5.69
C LYS A 6 12.73 -0.07 6.74
N PHE A 7 12.69 -1.40 6.87
CA PHE A 7 11.98 -2.06 7.96
C PHE A 7 12.94 -2.93 8.76
N GLU A 8 12.77 -2.90 10.06
CA GLU A 8 13.42 -3.78 11.03
C GLU A 8 12.34 -4.52 11.81
N ILE A 9 12.31 -5.84 11.69
CA ILE A 9 11.34 -6.71 12.33
C ILE A 9 12.07 -7.65 13.28
N LYS A 10 11.62 -7.70 14.54
CA LYS A 10 12.22 -8.54 15.57
C LYS A 10 11.15 -9.29 16.35
N ASP A 11 11.30 -10.61 16.40
CA ASP A 11 10.46 -11.53 17.16
C ASP A 11 8.95 -11.30 16.98
N LEU A 12 8.54 -11.01 15.72
CA LEU A 12 7.16 -10.73 15.39
C LEU A 12 6.30 -11.99 15.49
N ASP A 13 5.38 -12.01 16.44
CA ASP A 13 4.28 -12.95 16.56
C ASP A 13 2.95 -12.25 16.17
N LEU A 14 2.07 -12.95 15.48
CA LEU A 14 0.73 -12.46 15.17
C LEU A 14 -0.31 -13.55 15.37
N PHE A 15 -1.38 -13.19 16.05
CA PHE A 15 -2.48 -14.07 16.39
C PHE A 15 -3.81 -13.52 15.85
N TYR A 16 -4.64 -14.40 15.31
CA TYR A 16 -6.07 -14.20 15.04
C TYR A 16 -6.86 -14.97 16.10
N GLY A 17 -7.33 -14.28 17.14
CA GLY A 17 -7.88 -14.95 18.32
C GLY A 17 -6.85 -15.87 18.96
N GLN A 18 -7.12 -17.19 18.94
CA GLN A 18 -6.18 -18.19 19.47
C GLN A 18 -5.24 -18.79 18.42
N TYR A 19 -5.48 -18.52 17.15
CA TYR A 19 -4.65 -19.05 16.05
C TYR A 19 -3.43 -18.15 15.83
N GLN A 20 -2.24 -18.71 15.99
CA GLN A 20 -0.99 -18.02 15.70
C GLN A 20 -0.64 -18.16 14.22
N ALA A 21 -0.61 -17.05 13.51
CA ALA A 21 -0.36 -16.98 12.07
C ALA A 21 1.10 -16.64 11.73
N LEU A 22 1.79 -15.90 12.58
CA LEU A 22 3.22 -15.62 12.45
C LEU A 22 3.95 -16.04 13.74
N HIS A 23 5.12 -16.65 13.58
CA HIS A 23 5.90 -17.23 14.66
C HIS A 23 7.30 -16.62 14.68
N LYS A 24 7.58 -15.70 15.61
CA LYS A 24 8.89 -15.07 15.87
C LYS A 24 9.64 -14.67 14.60
N ILE A 25 8.95 -13.99 13.70
CA ILE A 25 9.58 -13.53 12.47
C ILE A 25 10.57 -12.41 12.78
N SER A 26 11.83 -12.62 12.42
CA SER A 26 12.88 -11.60 12.51
C SER A 26 13.54 -11.46 11.15
N MET A 27 13.49 -10.25 10.59
CA MET A 27 14.11 -9.92 9.31
C MET A 27 14.24 -8.40 9.13
N ASN A 28 15.19 -8.01 8.29
CA ASN A 28 15.35 -6.63 7.87
C ASN A 28 15.04 -6.48 6.38
N ILE A 29 14.37 -5.39 6.01
CA ILE A 29 14.10 -5.02 4.62
C ILE A 29 14.93 -3.78 4.30
N ARG A 30 15.79 -3.86 3.28
CA ARG A 30 16.65 -2.75 2.89
C ARG A 30 15.89 -1.65 2.18
N ALA A 31 16.37 -0.42 2.32
CA ALA A 31 15.84 0.70 1.58
C ALA A 31 16.20 0.59 0.08
N ASN A 32 15.30 1.03 -0.79
CA ASN A 32 15.48 1.08 -2.25
C ASN A 32 15.79 -0.27 -2.93
N GLU A 33 15.42 -1.38 -2.29
CA GLU A 33 15.57 -2.73 -2.82
C GLU A 33 14.22 -3.44 -2.96
N ILE A 34 14.17 -4.44 -3.83
CA ILE A 34 13.01 -5.33 -3.97
C ILE A 34 13.25 -6.57 -3.13
N THR A 35 12.40 -6.79 -2.13
CA THR A 35 12.40 -7.99 -1.32
C THR A 35 11.24 -8.90 -1.70
N ALA A 36 11.51 -10.14 -2.09
CA ALA A 36 10.49 -11.12 -2.44
C ALA A 36 10.28 -12.12 -1.31
N LEU A 37 9.02 -12.33 -0.91
CA LEU A 37 8.62 -13.37 0.05
C LEU A 37 8.14 -14.60 -0.71
N ILE A 38 8.86 -15.72 -0.57
CA ILE A 38 8.57 -16.97 -1.25
C ILE A 38 8.18 -18.03 -0.20
N GLY A 39 7.19 -18.85 -0.51
CA GLY A 39 6.72 -19.93 0.37
C GLY A 39 5.37 -20.47 -0.06
N PRO A 40 4.92 -21.60 0.50
CA PRO A 40 3.64 -22.24 0.17
C PRO A 40 2.44 -21.36 0.52
N SER A 41 1.27 -21.69 -0.04
CA SER A 41 0.00 -21.07 0.37
C SER A 41 -0.24 -21.27 1.87
N GLY A 42 -0.76 -20.23 2.52
CA GLY A 42 -1.10 -20.29 3.95
C GLY A 42 0.07 -20.07 4.93
N CYS A 43 1.33 -19.96 4.47
CA CYS A 43 2.48 -19.79 5.37
C CYS A 43 2.63 -18.36 5.96
N GLY A 44 1.63 -17.50 5.86
CA GLY A 44 1.62 -16.19 6.53
C GLY A 44 2.16 -15.00 5.72
N LYS A 45 2.59 -15.16 4.44
CA LYS A 45 3.14 -14.05 3.62
C LYS A 45 2.23 -12.82 3.55
N SER A 46 0.96 -13.03 3.25
CA SER A 46 -0.02 -11.93 3.17
C SER A 46 -0.29 -11.31 4.53
N THR A 47 -0.30 -12.11 5.59
CA THR A 47 -0.42 -11.64 6.98
C THR A 47 0.77 -10.75 7.34
N PHE A 48 1.99 -11.20 7.02
CA PHE A 48 3.20 -10.42 7.23
C PHE A 48 3.17 -9.09 6.46
N LEU A 49 2.83 -9.10 5.17
CA LEU A 49 2.71 -7.88 4.37
C LEU A 49 1.68 -6.89 4.94
N LYS A 50 0.52 -7.40 5.39
CA LYS A 50 -0.51 -6.59 6.05
C LYS A 50 -0.04 -6.00 7.38
N THR A 51 0.91 -6.63 8.06
CA THR A 51 1.50 -6.13 9.31
C THR A 51 2.32 -4.86 9.05
N LEU A 52 3.04 -4.77 7.93
CA LEU A 52 3.92 -3.64 7.62
C LEU A 52 3.18 -2.30 7.42
N ASN A 53 1.87 -2.33 7.15
CA ASN A 53 1.03 -1.13 7.04
C ASN A 53 -0.15 -1.12 8.00
N ARG A 54 -0.14 -2.00 8.99
CA ARG A 54 -1.17 -2.13 10.03
C ARG A 54 -2.58 -2.43 9.48
N MET A 55 -2.68 -3.08 8.31
CA MET A 55 -3.98 -3.52 7.79
C MET A 55 -4.60 -4.64 8.64
N ASN A 56 -3.80 -5.38 9.40
CA ASN A 56 -4.30 -6.39 10.33
C ASN A 56 -5.10 -5.79 11.50
N ASP A 57 -4.90 -4.50 11.83
CA ASP A 57 -5.69 -3.79 12.87
C ASP A 57 -7.18 -3.71 12.54
N LEU A 58 -7.57 -3.97 11.28
CA LEU A 58 -8.96 -3.97 10.83
C LEU A 58 -9.68 -5.31 11.09
N GLU A 59 -8.94 -6.34 11.46
CA GLU A 59 -9.48 -7.66 11.78
C GLU A 59 -9.73 -7.78 13.29
N GLU A 60 -10.91 -8.23 13.68
CA GLU A 60 -11.24 -8.41 15.09
C GLU A 60 -10.38 -9.50 15.75
N GLY A 61 -9.97 -9.26 16.98
CA GLY A 61 -9.19 -10.22 17.77
C GLY A 61 -7.75 -10.42 17.32
N VAL A 62 -7.19 -9.52 16.50
CA VAL A 62 -5.78 -9.55 16.16
C VAL A 62 -4.94 -9.08 17.34
N ARG A 63 -3.91 -9.88 17.68
CA ARG A 63 -2.88 -9.54 18.66
C ARG A 63 -1.51 -9.66 17.99
N ILE A 64 -0.69 -8.64 18.17
CA ILE A 64 0.66 -8.55 17.59
C ILE A 64 1.64 -8.33 18.72
N GLU A 65 2.73 -9.10 18.72
CA GLU A 65 3.82 -9.03 19.68
C GLU A 65 5.16 -8.92 18.92
N GLY A 66 6.18 -8.42 19.58
CA GLY A 66 7.48 -8.12 18.98
C GLY A 66 7.61 -6.67 18.54
N ASP A 67 8.67 -6.36 17.80
CA ASP A 67 8.95 -5.02 17.32
C ASP A 67 8.91 -4.99 15.80
N VAL A 68 8.21 -3.99 15.24
CA VAL A 68 8.19 -3.69 13.81
C VAL A 68 8.46 -2.20 13.63
N LYS A 69 9.60 -1.86 13.05
CA LYS A 69 10.02 -0.46 12.87
C LYS A 69 10.09 -0.08 11.39
N LEU A 70 9.71 1.14 11.09
CA LEU A 70 9.89 1.81 9.81
C LEU A 70 10.78 3.03 10.01
N ASP A 71 11.95 3.06 9.36
CA ASP A 71 12.97 4.11 9.55
C ASP A 71 13.30 4.31 11.04
N GLY A 72 13.43 3.23 11.81
CA GLY A 72 13.74 3.23 13.24
C GLY A 72 12.57 3.53 14.18
N VAL A 73 11.38 3.94 13.68
CA VAL A 73 10.19 4.25 14.48
C VAL A 73 9.27 3.04 14.58
N ASP A 74 8.85 2.68 15.79
CA ASP A 74 7.96 1.54 16.03
C ASP A 74 6.55 1.80 15.50
N LEU A 75 6.05 0.89 14.63
CA LEU A 75 4.76 1.05 13.97
C LEU A 75 3.56 1.01 14.90
N TYR A 76 3.66 0.23 15.97
CA TYR A 76 2.54 -0.05 16.87
C TYR A 76 2.56 0.81 18.13
N LYS A 77 3.74 1.28 18.54
CA LYS A 77 3.93 2.05 19.78
C LYS A 77 4.02 3.56 19.54
N GLU A 78 4.59 3.98 18.41
CA GLU A 78 5.01 5.36 18.19
C GLU A 78 4.39 6.01 16.95
N MET A 79 3.83 5.21 16.02
CA MET A 79 3.33 5.74 14.75
C MET A 79 1.80 5.65 14.62
N ASP A 80 1.16 6.73 14.23
CA ASP A 80 -0.26 6.72 13.88
C ASP A 80 -0.53 5.90 12.60
N ALA A 81 -1.59 5.08 12.62
CA ALA A 81 -1.90 4.19 11.49
C ALA A 81 -2.27 4.92 10.21
N ILE A 82 -2.86 6.13 10.29
CA ILE A 82 -3.22 6.93 9.13
C ILE A 82 -1.94 7.50 8.51
N GLU A 83 -1.02 7.98 9.34
CA GLU A 83 0.28 8.48 8.89
C GLU A 83 1.13 7.38 8.26
N LEU A 84 1.16 6.19 8.88
CA LEU A 84 1.83 5.01 8.32
C LEU A 84 1.29 4.67 6.93
N ARG A 85 -0.04 4.60 6.76
CA ARG A 85 -0.67 4.21 5.49
C ARG A 85 -0.48 5.23 4.36
N LYS A 86 -0.11 6.48 4.66
CA LYS A 86 0.36 7.44 3.65
C LYS A 86 1.77 7.13 3.16
N ARG A 87 2.61 6.49 4.00
CA ARG A 87 4.01 6.16 3.70
C ARG A 87 4.17 4.76 3.12
N VAL A 88 3.31 3.82 3.49
CA VAL A 88 3.37 2.40 3.11
C VAL A 88 2.11 2.02 2.34
N GLY A 89 2.17 2.09 1.03
CA GLY A 89 1.10 1.68 0.13
C GLY A 89 1.04 0.16 -0.02
N VAL A 90 -0.16 -0.36 -0.29
CA VAL A 90 -0.41 -1.78 -0.57
C VAL A 90 -1.11 -1.94 -1.90
N VAL A 91 -0.62 -2.89 -2.70
CA VAL A 91 -1.30 -3.35 -3.91
C VAL A 91 -1.93 -4.70 -3.63
N PHE A 92 -3.25 -4.75 -3.67
CA PHE A 92 -3.99 -5.99 -3.44
C PHE A 92 -3.93 -6.91 -4.67
N GLN A 93 -4.02 -8.23 -4.43
CA GLN A 93 -4.03 -9.23 -5.49
C GLN A 93 -5.24 -9.07 -6.43
N GLN A 94 -6.40 -8.69 -5.87
CA GLN A 94 -7.58 -8.37 -6.67
C GLN A 94 -7.75 -6.85 -6.74
N PRO A 95 -7.99 -6.30 -7.93
CA PRO A 95 -8.29 -4.88 -8.07
C PRO A 95 -9.60 -4.56 -7.36
N ASN A 96 -9.64 -3.47 -6.63
CA ASN A 96 -10.84 -3.00 -5.92
C ASN A 96 -11.06 -1.50 -6.20
N PRO A 97 -11.41 -1.12 -7.44
CA PRO A 97 -11.70 0.26 -7.77
C PRO A 97 -13.01 0.68 -7.10
N PHE A 98 -13.08 1.94 -6.68
CA PHE A 98 -14.35 2.54 -6.26
C PHE A 98 -15.34 2.55 -7.43
N PRO A 99 -16.67 2.44 -7.17
CA PRO A 99 -17.71 2.54 -8.19
C PRO A 99 -17.87 3.99 -8.69
N LYS A 100 -16.77 4.53 -9.20
CA LYS A 100 -16.60 5.90 -9.70
C LYS A 100 -15.95 5.86 -11.09
N ARG A 101 -15.79 7.05 -11.68
CA ARG A 101 -15.05 7.19 -12.95
C ARG A 101 -13.58 6.87 -12.76
N VAL A 102 -12.89 6.52 -13.85
CA VAL A 102 -11.44 6.26 -13.83
C VAL A 102 -10.68 7.45 -13.23
N TYR A 103 -10.96 8.65 -13.73
CA TYR A 103 -10.37 9.89 -13.22
C TYR A 103 -10.52 10.02 -11.69
N GLU A 104 -11.73 9.79 -11.18
CA GLU A 104 -12.03 9.96 -9.75
C GLU A 104 -11.34 8.91 -8.88
N ASN A 105 -11.13 7.70 -9.40
CA ASN A 105 -10.34 6.69 -8.71
C ASN A 105 -8.89 7.13 -8.55
N VAL A 106 -8.28 7.63 -9.63
CA VAL A 106 -6.89 8.10 -9.63
C VAL A 106 -6.73 9.37 -8.80
N ALA A 107 -7.66 10.32 -8.90
CA ALA A 107 -7.63 11.58 -8.16
C ALA A 107 -8.01 11.45 -6.69
N TYR A 108 -8.51 10.30 -6.24
CA TYR A 108 -9.04 10.11 -4.88
C TYR A 108 -7.99 10.34 -3.80
N GLY A 109 -6.84 9.67 -3.92
CA GLY A 109 -5.74 9.83 -2.97
C GLY A 109 -5.23 11.27 -2.86
N PRO A 110 -4.86 11.95 -3.97
CA PRO A 110 -4.47 13.35 -3.95
C PRO A 110 -5.52 14.27 -3.31
N ARG A 111 -6.80 14.08 -3.59
CA ARG A 111 -7.88 14.89 -3.00
C ARG A 111 -7.96 14.74 -1.48
N ILE A 112 -7.90 13.52 -0.95
CA ILE A 112 -7.91 13.28 0.50
C ILE A 112 -6.68 13.93 1.15
N ASN A 113 -5.55 13.92 0.46
CA ASN A 113 -4.32 14.56 0.93
C ASN A 113 -4.26 16.08 0.69
N GLY A 114 -5.39 16.72 0.34
CA GLY A 114 -5.56 18.16 0.34
C GLY A 114 -5.34 18.84 -1.01
N VAL A 115 -5.11 18.12 -2.11
CA VAL A 115 -5.02 18.70 -3.45
C VAL A 115 -6.43 19.07 -3.93
N ARG A 116 -6.72 20.37 -4.07
CA ARG A 116 -8.06 20.89 -4.43
C ARG A 116 -8.11 21.48 -5.83
N ARG A 117 -6.99 21.97 -6.36
CA ARG A 117 -6.94 22.61 -7.69
C ARG A 117 -7.13 21.57 -8.77
N LYS A 118 -8.08 21.83 -9.68
CA LYS A 118 -8.39 20.90 -10.78
C LYS A 118 -7.19 20.69 -11.69
N SER A 119 -6.48 21.76 -12.07
CA SER A 119 -5.29 21.66 -12.93
C SER A 119 -4.20 20.76 -12.31
N GLU A 120 -3.95 20.89 -11.01
CA GLU A 120 -2.98 20.07 -10.31
C GLU A 120 -3.41 18.59 -10.26
N LEU A 121 -4.71 18.34 -10.06
CA LEU A 121 -5.27 16.97 -10.13
C LEU A 121 -5.14 16.38 -11.52
N ASP A 122 -5.40 17.17 -12.57
CA ASP A 122 -5.30 16.71 -13.96
C ASP A 122 -3.85 16.29 -14.28
N GLU A 123 -2.86 17.09 -13.85
CA GLU A 123 -1.44 16.75 -14.00
C GLU A 123 -1.04 15.49 -13.23
N ILE A 124 -1.52 15.34 -11.99
CA ILE A 124 -1.24 14.15 -11.17
C ILE A 124 -1.87 12.91 -11.81
N VAL A 125 -3.11 13.00 -12.29
CA VAL A 125 -3.82 11.89 -12.94
C VAL A 125 -3.08 11.46 -14.21
N GLU A 126 -2.73 12.40 -15.09
CA GLU A 126 -1.98 12.10 -16.30
C GLU A 126 -0.64 11.46 -15.99
N ARG A 127 0.15 12.07 -15.11
CA ARG A 127 1.45 11.56 -14.70
C ARG A 127 1.36 10.14 -14.12
N SER A 128 0.40 9.88 -13.24
CA SER A 128 0.20 8.56 -12.63
C SER A 128 -0.16 7.50 -13.65
N LEU A 129 -1.04 7.82 -14.62
CA LEU A 129 -1.41 6.89 -15.68
C LEU A 129 -0.27 6.65 -16.69
N ARG A 130 0.57 7.65 -16.94
CA ARG A 130 1.79 7.50 -17.77
C ARG A 130 2.82 6.61 -17.06
N GLN A 131 3.05 6.80 -15.75
CA GLN A 131 3.94 5.96 -14.96
C GLN A 131 3.45 4.51 -14.90
N ALA A 132 2.13 4.30 -14.87
CA ALA A 132 1.51 2.99 -14.95
C ALA A 132 1.54 2.36 -16.35
N ALA A 133 2.08 3.06 -17.35
CA ALA A 133 2.09 2.67 -18.78
C ALA A 133 0.68 2.31 -19.30
N ILE A 134 -0.34 3.09 -18.90
CA ILE A 134 -1.76 2.84 -19.27
C ILE A 134 -2.46 4.11 -19.79
N TRP A 135 -1.73 5.22 -19.90
CA TRP A 135 -2.30 6.50 -20.35
C TRP A 135 -2.99 6.39 -21.70
N ASP A 136 -2.31 5.81 -22.70
CA ASP A 136 -2.84 5.73 -24.07
C ASP A 136 -4.08 4.84 -24.19
N GLU A 137 -4.25 3.89 -23.28
CA GLU A 137 -5.44 3.05 -23.20
C GLU A 137 -6.63 3.76 -22.53
N LEU A 138 -6.37 4.70 -21.61
CA LEU A 138 -7.38 5.28 -20.73
C LEU A 138 -7.67 6.76 -20.95
N LYS A 139 -6.82 7.51 -21.64
CA LYS A 139 -6.98 8.98 -21.84
C LYS A 139 -8.36 9.37 -22.34
N ASP A 140 -8.95 8.60 -23.27
CA ASP A 140 -10.29 8.84 -23.83
C ASP A 140 -11.41 8.20 -22.99
N ARG A 141 -11.07 7.53 -21.90
CA ARG A 141 -12.00 6.80 -21.03
C ARG A 141 -12.00 7.29 -19.60
N LEU A 142 -11.33 8.40 -19.29
CA LEU A 142 -11.20 8.94 -17.93
C LEU A 142 -12.55 9.21 -17.26
N HIS A 143 -13.57 9.54 -18.04
CA HIS A 143 -14.92 9.81 -17.54
C HIS A 143 -15.84 8.57 -17.52
N LYS A 144 -15.36 7.41 -17.98
CA LYS A 144 -16.11 6.14 -17.93
C LYS A 144 -15.95 5.48 -16.55
N SER A 145 -16.89 4.59 -16.21
CA SER A 145 -16.83 3.82 -14.96
C SER A 145 -15.56 2.96 -14.90
N ALA A 146 -14.86 2.98 -13.77
CA ALA A 146 -13.69 2.14 -13.55
C ALA A 146 -14.05 0.65 -13.44
N LEU A 147 -15.27 0.32 -13.05
CA LEU A 147 -15.74 -1.08 -12.99
C LEU A 147 -15.85 -1.74 -14.38
N GLY A 148 -15.97 -0.97 -15.44
CA GLY A 148 -16.02 -1.46 -16.83
C GLY A 148 -14.65 -1.70 -17.46
N LEU A 149 -13.56 -1.58 -16.71
CA LEU A 149 -12.21 -1.86 -17.16
C LEU A 149 -11.86 -3.35 -16.98
N SER A 150 -10.91 -3.87 -17.77
CA SER A 150 -10.35 -5.20 -17.52
C SER A 150 -9.59 -5.24 -16.19
N GLY A 151 -9.42 -6.43 -15.59
CA GLY A 151 -8.74 -6.58 -14.29
C GLY A 151 -7.36 -5.91 -14.25
N GLY A 152 -6.54 -6.08 -15.29
CA GLY A 152 -5.24 -5.42 -15.38
C GLY A 152 -5.31 -3.90 -15.54
N GLN A 153 -6.35 -3.39 -16.23
CA GLN A 153 -6.62 -1.97 -16.36
C GLN A 153 -7.21 -1.34 -15.08
N GLN A 154 -7.83 -2.14 -14.22
CA GLN A 154 -8.29 -1.70 -12.90
C GLN A 154 -7.15 -1.64 -11.88
N GLN A 155 -6.27 -2.64 -11.89
CA GLN A 155 -5.21 -2.77 -10.90
C GLN A 155 -4.11 -1.72 -11.08
N ARG A 156 -3.64 -1.47 -12.31
CA ARG A 156 -2.54 -0.53 -12.59
C ARG A 156 -2.81 0.91 -12.11
N PRO A 157 -3.95 1.57 -12.43
CA PRO A 157 -4.19 2.93 -11.96
C PRO A 157 -4.31 3.06 -10.45
N VAL A 158 -4.96 2.10 -9.79
CA VAL A 158 -5.15 2.10 -8.33
C VAL A 158 -3.80 1.95 -7.62
N SER A 159 -2.93 1.06 -8.11
CA SER A 159 -1.61 0.83 -7.52
C SER A 159 -0.71 2.07 -7.58
N TYR A 160 -0.66 2.75 -8.73
CA TYR A 160 0.26 3.88 -8.91
C TYR A 160 -0.18 5.16 -8.20
N THR A 161 -1.47 5.40 -7.99
CA THR A 161 -1.93 6.56 -7.21
C THR A 161 -1.58 6.46 -5.73
N HIS A 162 -1.55 5.26 -5.18
CA HIS A 162 -1.13 5.04 -3.80
C HIS A 162 0.40 5.10 -3.62
N LEU A 163 1.15 4.65 -4.63
CA LEU A 163 2.62 4.58 -4.56
C LEU A 163 3.32 5.90 -4.90
N THR A 164 2.66 6.82 -5.59
CA THR A 164 3.29 8.06 -6.11
C THR A 164 2.78 9.34 -5.44
N LEU A 165 2.10 9.25 -4.30
CA LEU A 165 1.75 10.44 -3.53
C LEU A 165 3.05 11.17 -3.16
N PRO A 166 3.21 12.46 -3.53
CA PRO A 166 4.36 13.23 -3.10
C PRO A 166 4.29 13.36 -1.59
N THR A 167 5.19 12.68 -0.89
CA THR A 167 5.47 13.01 0.49
C THR A 167 6.00 14.44 0.49
N LYS A 168 5.21 15.40 0.95
CA LYS A 168 5.73 16.73 1.24
C LYS A 168 6.87 16.55 2.25
N ARG A 169 8.08 16.94 1.83
CA ARG A 169 9.22 17.13 2.72
C ARG A 169 8.93 18.29 3.65
#